data_3cb32ebdedd9af850b346c8f32a3afbf
#
_entry.id   3cb32ebdedd9af850b346c8f32a3afbf
#
_cell.length_a   1.000
_cell.length_b   1.000
_cell.length_c   1.000
_cell.angle_alpha   90.00
_cell.angle_beta   90.00
_cell.angle_gamma   90.00
#
_symmetry.space_group_name_H-M   'P 1'
#
loop_
_entity.id
_entity.type
_entity.pdbx_description
1 polymer ?
#
loop_
_entity_poly.entity_id
_entity_poly.type
_entity_poly.pdbx_seq_one_letter_code
_entity_poly.pdbx_strand_id
1 'polypeptide(L)'
;MNIRYCSPKITRSPLSYCAIFFISLFFAVGCVNPAIYIKTTTESEAASSVSANAVRLGFSAWPGWFPWQIAKEQKIFEANNVPVDLKWFDGYLESISTLTAGQIDANSQTLGDTVNSISGGADQVIVLVNDNSTGNDKVIVAEGINSVADLKGKKVAAEEGTVDHFLLLLGLRQAGLSVQDIQFVPLETGKAAAAFVGGQVDAVAVFAPFTTQALKRSNSKELFSSKDFPGAISDHLVFTRKFIGEHPDRVQALVNSWFATLEYMKSNKEKSYEILANRAGVSVEEYKEYENGTQIFTIEENLKAFQPGNDMTSLQFAAAEMTKFLVDVNLAKTQPDISTLFDDRFIKAYAEGKS
;
A
#
# COMPACT_ATOMS: atom_id res chain seq x y z
N MET A 1 39.60 10.82 -45.65
CA MET A 1 38.47 10.48 -46.53
C MET A 1 37.23 11.11 -45.93
N ASN A 2 36.86 12.29 -46.46
CA ASN A 2 35.80 13.13 -45.93
C ASN A 2 34.43 12.65 -46.42
N ILE A 3 33.51 12.33 -45.52
CA ILE A 3 32.10 12.13 -45.87
C ILE A 3 31.26 13.21 -45.20
N ARG A 4 30.62 14.04 -46.05
CA ARG A 4 29.79 15.19 -45.69
C ARG A 4 28.37 14.70 -45.30
N TYR A 5 27.87 15.26 -44.21
CA TYR A 5 26.46 15.16 -43.84
C TYR A 5 25.61 16.07 -44.71
N CYS A 6 24.55 15.56 -45.30
CA CYS A 6 23.51 16.29 -46.02
C CYS A 6 22.24 16.35 -45.17
N SER A 7 21.85 17.57 -44.75
CA SER A 7 20.56 17.84 -44.10
C SER A 7 19.48 18.16 -45.14
N PRO A 8 18.25 17.68 -45.03
CA PRO A 8 17.13 18.16 -45.83
C PRO A 8 16.46 19.38 -45.19
N LYS A 9 16.27 20.40 -46.05
CA LYS A 9 15.57 21.66 -45.75
C LYS A 9 14.06 21.40 -45.71
N ILE A 10 13.43 21.93 -44.65
CA ILE A 10 11.98 22.05 -44.54
C ILE A 10 11.53 23.31 -45.24
N THR A 11 10.71 23.18 -46.29
CA THR A 11 10.02 24.29 -46.96
C THR A 11 8.67 24.54 -46.32
N ARG A 12 8.47 25.77 -45.87
CA ARG A 12 7.17 26.34 -45.45
C ARG A 12 6.45 26.87 -46.71
N SER A 13 5.14 26.66 -46.81
CA SER A 13 4.27 27.43 -47.69
C SER A 13 3.01 27.90 -46.95
N PRO A 14 2.43 29.06 -47.33
CA PRO A 14 1.57 29.87 -46.46
C PRO A 14 0.08 29.79 -46.80
N LEU A 15 -0.69 30.13 -45.79
CA LEU A 15 -2.00 30.85 -45.71
C LEU A 15 -2.99 30.75 -46.89
N SER A 16 -4.21 30.37 -46.61
CA SER A 16 -5.39 30.96 -47.22
C SER A 16 -6.52 31.15 -46.22
N TYR A 17 -6.86 32.41 -46.03
CA TYR A 17 -8.08 32.91 -45.33
C TYR A 17 -9.29 32.67 -46.22
N CYS A 18 -10.41 32.27 -45.66
CA CYS A 18 -11.74 32.58 -46.17
C CYS A 18 -12.70 32.83 -45.02
N ALA A 19 -13.02 34.08 -44.86
CA ALA A 19 -14.12 34.57 -44.04
C ALA A 19 -15.40 34.52 -44.87
N ILE A 20 -16.49 34.05 -44.31
CA ILE A 20 -17.83 34.32 -44.83
C ILE A 20 -18.73 34.73 -43.64
N PHE A 21 -19.13 36.01 -43.68
CA PHE A 21 -20.17 36.64 -42.94
C PHE A 21 -21.55 36.19 -43.48
N PHE A 22 -22.48 35.84 -42.60
CA PHE A 22 -23.89 36.02 -42.86
C PHE A 22 -24.64 36.49 -41.61
N ILE A 23 -25.08 37.74 -41.72
CA ILE A 23 -26.03 38.40 -40.83
C ILE A 23 -27.45 38.00 -41.33
N SER A 24 -28.30 37.62 -40.47
CA SER A 24 -29.76 37.69 -40.69
C SER A 24 -30.47 37.96 -39.38
N LEU A 25 -31.00 39.13 -39.30
CA LEU A 25 -31.94 39.70 -38.34
C LEU A 25 -33.35 39.22 -38.72
N PHE A 26 -34.20 38.77 -37.79
CA PHE A 26 -35.66 39.11 -37.84
C PHE A 26 -36.40 38.66 -36.55
N PHE A 27 -36.91 39.65 -35.89
CA PHE A 27 -38.21 39.94 -35.25
C PHE A 27 -38.87 38.96 -34.30
N ALA A 28 -39.20 39.58 -33.18
CA ALA A 28 -40.02 39.17 -32.08
C ALA A 28 -41.52 38.98 -32.44
N VAL A 29 -42.17 38.06 -31.81
CA VAL A 29 -43.53 38.21 -31.29
C VAL A 29 -43.66 37.43 -30.00
N GLY A 30 -44.06 38.09 -28.94
CA GLY A 30 -44.27 37.52 -27.63
C GLY A 30 -45.56 36.71 -27.50
N CYS A 31 -45.49 35.69 -26.69
CA CYS A 31 -46.65 35.14 -25.99
C CYS A 31 -46.26 34.83 -24.58
N VAL A 32 -46.86 35.54 -23.66
CA VAL A 32 -46.75 35.33 -22.22
C VAL A 32 -47.51 34.05 -21.88
N ASN A 33 -46.88 33.10 -21.24
CA ASN A 33 -47.58 32.01 -20.58
C ASN A 33 -46.96 31.76 -19.17
N PRO A 34 -47.80 31.43 -18.17
CA PRO A 34 -47.47 31.59 -16.77
C PRO A 34 -46.41 30.58 -16.29
N ALA A 35 -45.55 31.08 -15.47
CA ALA A 35 -44.46 30.34 -14.80
C ALA A 35 -44.99 29.09 -14.08
N ILE A 36 -44.67 27.91 -14.63
CA ILE A 36 -44.58 26.70 -13.82
C ILE A 36 -43.23 26.76 -13.11
N TYR A 37 -43.28 27.08 -11.84
CA TYR A 37 -42.11 27.04 -10.94
C TYR A 37 -41.80 25.55 -10.71
N ILE A 38 -41.02 24.94 -11.61
CA ILE A 38 -40.39 23.67 -11.33
C ILE A 38 -39.29 23.97 -10.31
N LYS A 39 -39.57 23.67 -9.06
CA LYS A 39 -38.60 23.64 -7.99
C LYS A 39 -37.62 22.49 -8.32
N THR A 40 -36.61 22.78 -9.11
CA THR A 40 -35.44 21.94 -9.22
C THR A 40 -34.81 21.88 -7.84
N THR A 41 -35.14 20.86 -7.07
CA THR A 41 -34.30 20.41 -5.97
C THR A 41 -33.01 19.96 -6.62
N THR A 42 -32.05 20.88 -6.70
CA THR A 42 -30.67 20.54 -6.76
C THR A 42 -30.40 19.75 -5.48
N GLU A 43 -30.43 18.43 -5.56
CA GLU A 43 -29.66 17.61 -4.64
C GLU A 43 -28.21 18.08 -4.80
N SER A 44 -27.80 19.03 -3.97
CA SER A 44 -26.42 19.27 -3.64
C SER A 44 -25.92 17.94 -3.09
N GLU A 45 -25.23 17.16 -3.93
CA GLU A 45 -24.27 16.21 -3.42
C GLU A 45 -23.39 16.98 -2.44
N ALA A 46 -23.65 16.75 -1.16
CA ALA A 46 -22.78 17.14 -0.10
C ALA A 46 -21.51 16.26 -0.27
N ALA A 47 -20.64 16.69 -1.19
CA ALA A 47 -19.23 16.36 -1.09
C ALA A 47 -18.86 16.80 0.33
N SER A 48 -18.72 15.82 1.24
CA SER A 48 -18.29 16.07 2.60
C SER A 48 -16.95 16.78 2.45
N SER A 49 -16.95 18.09 2.76
CA SER A 49 -15.72 18.86 2.80
C SER A 49 -14.85 18.19 3.86
N VAL A 50 -13.88 17.37 3.40
CA VAL A 50 -12.87 16.83 4.27
C VAL A 50 -12.28 18.02 5.01
N SER A 51 -12.38 18.02 6.34
CA SER A 51 -11.87 19.10 7.16
C SER A 51 -10.42 19.34 6.76
N ALA A 52 -10.03 20.61 6.52
CA ALA A 52 -8.65 20.98 6.25
C ALA A 52 -7.66 20.51 7.35
N ASN A 53 -8.21 20.03 8.44
CA ASN A 53 -7.50 19.52 9.62
C ASN A 53 -7.51 17.99 9.73
N ALA A 54 -8.02 17.24 8.75
CA ALA A 54 -8.05 15.77 8.83
C ALA A 54 -6.65 15.17 8.59
N VAL A 55 -6.33 14.08 9.31
CA VAL A 55 -5.17 13.24 9.01
C VAL A 55 -5.44 12.49 7.71
N ARG A 56 -4.63 12.71 6.70
CA ARG A 56 -4.70 11.98 5.44
C ARG A 56 -3.96 10.66 5.61
N LEU A 57 -4.73 9.58 5.87
CA LEU A 57 -4.21 8.23 6.11
C LEU A 57 -4.39 7.37 4.87
N GLY A 58 -3.27 6.90 4.29
CA GLY A 58 -3.25 5.97 3.18
C GLY A 58 -3.20 4.50 3.63
N PHE A 59 -3.82 3.64 2.86
CA PHE A 59 -3.66 2.19 2.96
C PHE A 59 -4.06 1.52 1.64
N SER A 60 -3.60 0.31 1.41
CA SER A 60 -3.93 -0.52 0.25
C SER A 60 -4.42 -1.91 0.68
N ALA A 61 -4.51 -2.82 -0.26
CA ALA A 61 -5.00 -4.17 -0.01
C ALA A 61 -3.99 -4.96 0.84
N TRP A 62 -4.27 -5.10 2.12
CA TRP A 62 -3.59 -6.00 3.05
C TRP A 62 -4.49 -6.32 4.25
N PRO A 63 -4.63 -7.61 4.66
CA PRO A 63 -5.52 -7.98 5.76
C PRO A 63 -5.25 -7.26 7.07
N GLY A 64 -3.97 -7.02 7.40
CA GLY A 64 -3.55 -6.32 8.62
C GLY A 64 -3.82 -4.81 8.62
N TRP A 65 -4.18 -4.21 7.46
CA TRP A 65 -4.51 -2.78 7.37
C TRP A 65 -6.02 -2.52 7.24
N PHE A 66 -6.79 -3.52 6.89
CA PHE A 66 -8.25 -3.39 6.77
C PHE A 66 -8.97 -2.99 8.07
N PRO A 67 -8.42 -3.17 9.30
CA PRO A 67 -9.01 -2.59 10.50
C PRO A 67 -9.26 -1.08 10.42
N TRP A 68 -8.51 -0.32 9.61
CA TRP A 68 -8.81 1.09 9.34
C TRP A 68 -10.20 1.32 8.72
N GLN A 69 -10.69 0.38 7.91
CA GLN A 69 -12.04 0.45 7.37
C GLN A 69 -13.10 0.30 8.46
N ILE A 70 -12.85 -0.59 9.44
CA ILE A 70 -13.72 -0.72 10.62
C ILE A 70 -13.72 0.58 11.40
N ALA A 71 -12.55 1.17 11.66
CA ALA A 71 -12.44 2.44 12.37
C ALA A 71 -13.31 3.54 11.74
N LYS A 72 -13.30 3.62 10.39
CA LYS A 72 -14.12 4.56 9.62
C LYS A 72 -15.61 4.23 9.73
N GLU A 73 -16.02 3.00 9.45
CA GLU A 73 -17.43 2.62 9.40
C GLU A 73 -18.10 2.65 10.78
N GLN A 74 -17.36 2.36 11.84
CA GLN A 74 -17.84 2.36 13.21
C GLN A 74 -17.60 3.70 13.92
N LYS A 75 -17.14 4.73 13.21
CA LYS A 75 -16.90 6.09 13.71
C LYS A 75 -15.93 6.12 14.92
N ILE A 76 -14.93 5.22 14.91
CA ILE A 76 -13.93 5.13 16.00
C ILE A 76 -12.99 6.33 15.93
N PHE A 77 -12.70 6.85 14.74
CA PHE A 77 -11.92 8.07 14.59
C PHE A 77 -12.59 9.27 15.29
N GLU A 78 -13.89 9.44 15.06
CA GLU A 78 -14.67 10.51 15.67
C GLU A 78 -14.75 10.33 17.20
N ALA A 79 -14.92 9.09 17.68
CA ALA A 79 -14.93 8.78 19.11
C ALA A 79 -13.60 9.12 19.80
N ASN A 80 -12.48 9.08 19.05
CA ASN A 80 -11.16 9.48 19.51
C ASN A 80 -10.79 10.94 19.14
N ASN A 81 -11.77 11.75 18.73
CA ASN A 81 -11.61 13.17 18.36
C ASN A 81 -10.54 13.43 17.29
N VAL A 82 -10.31 12.50 16.38
CA VAL A 82 -9.40 12.68 15.25
C VAL A 82 -10.18 12.63 13.92
N PRO A 83 -10.28 13.75 13.18
CA PRO A 83 -10.80 13.70 11.82
C PRO A 83 -9.78 12.99 10.91
N VAL A 84 -10.22 11.96 10.20
CA VAL A 84 -9.37 11.17 9.29
C VAL A 84 -9.95 11.18 7.88
N ASP A 85 -9.13 11.56 6.92
CA ASP A 85 -9.39 11.35 5.49
C ASP A 85 -8.71 10.03 5.09
N LEU A 86 -9.47 8.93 5.20
CA LEU A 86 -8.97 7.59 4.91
C LEU A 86 -8.94 7.37 3.41
N LYS A 87 -7.73 7.27 2.85
CA LYS A 87 -7.42 7.12 1.44
C LYS A 87 -7.12 5.66 1.09
N TRP A 88 -7.92 5.11 0.19
CA TRP A 88 -7.62 3.82 -0.42
C TRP A 88 -6.74 4.00 -1.66
N PHE A 89 -5.76 3.11 -1.81
CA PHE A 89 -4.92 2.99 -3.00
C PHE A 89 -5.07 1.59 -3.59
N ASP A 90 -5.36 1.51 -4.89
CA ASP A 90 -5.41 0.21 -5.59
C ASP A 90 -4.03 -0.40 -5.76
N GLY A 91 -3.00 0.44 -5.95
CA GLY A 91 -1.59 0.04 -6.01
C GLY A 91 -0.85 0.36 -4.70
N TYR A 92 -0.15 -0.62 -4.15
CA TYR A 92 0.60 -0.44 -2.90
C TYR A 92 1.75 0.56 -3.06
N LEU A 93 2.56 0.44 -4.11
CA LEU A 93 3.66 1.36 -4.41
C LEU A 93 3.17 2.81 -4.58
N GLU A 94 1.95 3.01 -5.08
CA GLU A 94 1.35 4.34 -5.20
C GLU A 94 1.14 4.98 -3.83
N SER A 95 0.68 4.22 -2.83
CA SER A 95 0.49 4.72 -1.46
C SER A 95 1.81 5.18 -0.83
N ILE A 96 2.88 4.37 -0.99
CA ILE A 96 4.24 4.69 -0.52
C ILE A 96 4.77 5.97 -1.17
N SER A 97 4.61 6.08 -2.50
CA SER A 97 5.04 7.24 -3.27
C SER A 97 4.30 8.51 -2.87
N THR A 98 2.99 8.37 -2.56
CA THR A 98 2.13 9.47 -2.12
C THR A 98 2.52 9.98 -0.73
N LEU A 99 2.90 9.08 0.21
CA LEU A 99 3.46 9.47 1.51
C LEU A 99 4.82 10.17 1.33
N THR A 100 5.70 9.60 0.53
CA THR A 100 7.04 10.15 0.26
C THR A 100 6.96 11.55 -0.34
N ALA A 101 5.98 11.80 -1.20
CA ALA A 101 5.71 13.13 -1.77
C ALA A 101 5.01 14.11 -0.80
N GLY A 102 4.65 13.69 0.42
CA GLY A 102 3.93 14.51 1.41
C GLY A 102 2.49 14.84 1.02
N GLN A 103 1.92 14.09 0.09
CA GLN A 103 0.52 14.27 -0.34
C GLN A 103 -0.48 13.61 0.62
N ILE A 104 -0.02 12.65 1.44
CA ILE A 104 -0.69 12.12 2.63
C ILE A 104 0.22 12.29 3.84
N ASP A 105 -0.34 12.19 5.04
CA ASP A 105 0.36 12.44 6.31
C ASP A 105 0.87 11.16 6.94
N ALA A 106 0.11 10.08 6.73
CA ALA A 106 0.39 8.75 7.24
C ALA A 106 0.05 7.68 6.21
N ASN A 107 0.69 6.51 6.31
CA ASN A 107 0.42 5.32 5.50
C ASN A 107 0.64 4.05 6.32
N SER A 108 -0.09 2.98 6.00
CA SER A 108 0.30 1.63 6.43
C SER A 108 1.23 1.03 5.39
N GLN A 109 2.43 0.61 5.81
CA GLN A 109 3.46 0.05 4.92
C GLN A 109 4.45 -0.85 5.66
N THR A 110 5.18 -1.69 4.94
CA THR A 110 6.14 -2.62 5.52
C THR A 110 7.40 -1.92 6.05
N LEU A 111 8.15 -2.60 6.92
CA LEU A 111 9.47 -2.13 7.37
C LEU A 111 10.44 -1.97 6.20
N GLY A 112 10.48 -2.95 5.30
CA GLY A 112 11.38 -2.95 4.14
C GLY A 112 11.14 -1.75 3.23
N ASP A 113 9.87 -1.47 2.93
CA ASP A 113 9.48 -0.37 2.05
C ASP A 113 9.70 1.00 2.72
N THR A 114 9.53 1.07 4.04
CA THR A 114 9.89 2.28 4.81
C THR A 114 11.40 2.54 4.78
N VAL A 115 12.22 1.50 5.02
CA VAL A 115 13.69 1.59 4.94
C VAL A 115 14.14 1.97 3.52
N ASN A 116 13.51 1.40 2.50
CA ASN A 116 13.79 1.75 1.11
C ASN A 116 13.43 3.21 0.81
N SER A 117 12.28 3.69 1.28
CA SER A 117 11.85 5.08 1.12
C SER A 117 12.83 6.07 1.75
N ILE A 118 13.29 5.82 3.00
CA ILE A 118 14.28 6.68 3.65
C ILE A 118 15.68 6.58 3.01
N SER A 119 16.04 5.44 2.42
CA SER A 119 17.25 5.33 1.59
C SER A 119 17.17 6.26 0.35
N GLY A 120 15.97 6.49 -0.16
CA GLY A 120 15.66 7.45 -1.23
C GLY A 120 15.55 8.91 -0.76
N GLY A 121 15.70 9.18 0.55
CA GLY A 121 15.66 10.53 1.13
C GLY A 121 14.31 10.93 1.73
N ALA A 122 13.34 10.00 1.88
CA ALA A 122 12.09 10.28 2.58
C ALA A 122 12.34 10.49 4.08
N ASP A 123 11.61 11.44 4.68
CA ASP A 123 11.68 11.69 6.13
C ASP A 123 10.44 11.14 6.82
N GLN A 124 10.50 9.86 7.16
CA GLN A 124 9.41 9.05 7.68
C GLN A 124 9.74 8.49 9.06
N VAL A 125 8.71 8.24 9.88
CA VAL A 125 8.82 7.71 11.24
C VAL A 125 7.75 6.66 11.48
N ILE A 126 8.13 5.52 12.03
CA ILE A 126 7.26 4.44 12.46
C ILE A 126 6.81 4.72 13.90
N VAL A 127 5.49 4.70 14.14
CA VAL A 127 4.90 4.99 15.46
C VAL A 127 4.15 3.80 16.08
N LEU A 128 3.85 2.76 15.26
CA LEU A 128 3.03 1.62 15.65
C LEU A 128 3.35 0.44 14.73
N VAL A 129 3.36 -0.78 15.27
CA VAL A 129 3.30 -2.03 14.50
C VAL A 129 1.83 -2.42 14.36
N ASN A 130 1.33 -2.48 13.13
CA ASN A 130 -0.01 -2.99 12.85
C ASN A 130 -0.05 -4.51 13.00
N ASP A 131 0.87 -5.20 12.30
CA ASP A 131 0.91 -6.65 12.23
C ASP A 131 2.25 -7.17 11.71
N ASN A 132 2.34 -8.50 11.62
CA ASN A 132 3.43 -9.20 10.96
C ASN A 132 2.87 -10.29 10.05
N SER A 133 3.37 -10.38 8.84
CA SER A 133 3.00 -11.45 7.91
C SER A 133 3.58 -12.79 8.35
N THR A 134 2.73 -13.78 8.48
CA THR A 134 3.06 -15.14 8.93
C THR A 134 2.60 -16.21 7.94
N GLY A 135 2.45 -15.82 6.66
CA GLY A 135 2.07 -16.73 5.58
C GLY A 135 1.17 -16.13 4.50
N ASN A 136 0.78 -14.85 4.60
CA ASN A 136 -0.09 -14.20 3.62
C ASN A 136 0.65 -13.50 2.48
N ASP A 137 1.97 -13.32 2.59
CA ASP A 137 2.84 -13.05 1.45
C ASP A 137 3.35 -14.37 0.91
N LYS A 138 3.20 -14.62 -0.39
CA LYS A 138 3.50 -15.93 -1.00
C LYS A 138 4.19 -15.79 -2.34
N VAL A 139 5.07 -16.73 -2.61
CA VAL A 139 5.48 -17.06 -3.98
C VAL A 139 4.68 -18.28 -4.43
N ILE A 140 3.88 -18.08 -5.48
CA ILE A 140 2.96 -19.08 -6.04
C ILE A 140 3.46 -19.47 -7.42
N VAL A 141 3.43 -20.77 -7.74
CA VAL A 141 4.01 -21.32 -8.95
C VAL A 141 3.01 -22.19 -9.72
N ALA A 142 3.23 -22.25 -11.04
CA ALA A 142 2.53 -23.14 -11.93
C ALA A 142 2.97 -24.61 -11.72
N GLU A 143 2.19 -25.53 -12.28
CA GLU A 143 2.52 -26.96 -12.32
C GLU A 143 3.92 -27.21 -12.88
N GLY A 144 4.63 -28.18 -12.29
CA GLY A 144 5.97 -28.58 -12.71
C GLY A 144 7.11 -27.86 -12.01
N ILE A 145 6.84 -26.80 -11.23
CA ILE A 145 7.83 -26.11 -10.39
C ILE A 145 7.66 -26.64 -8.95
N ASN A 146 8.71 -27.23 -8.39
CA ASN A 146 8.64 -27.91 -7.10
C ASN A 146 9.64 -27.38 -6.07
N SER A 147 10.63 -26.61 -6.50
CA SER A 147 11.64 -26.00 -5.67
C SER A 147 11.99 -24.60 -6.18
N VAL A 148 12.62 -23.78 -5.33
CA VAL A 148 13.11 -22.45 -5.75
C VAL A 148 14.17 -22.58 -6.85
N ALA A 149 14.93 -23.67 -6.88
CA ALA A 149 15.91 -23.94 -7.95
C ALA A 149 15.25 -24.09 -9.33
N ASP A 150 13.99 -24.54 -9.40
CA ASP A 150 13.25 -24.69 -10.65
C ASP A 150 12.79 -23.33 -11.24
N LEU A 151 12.92 -22.25 -10.49
CA LEU A 151 12.66 -20.89 -10.99
C LEU A 151 13.73 -20.40 -11.97
N LYS A 152 14.88 -21.06 -12.05
CA LYS A 152 15.95 -20.67 -12.98
C LYS A 152 15.46 -20.62 -14.41
N GLY A 153 15.60 -19.46 -15.06
CA GLY A 153 15.12 -19.18 -16.42
C GLY A 153 13.61 -19.02 -16.58
N LYS A 154 12.82 -19.11 -15.48
CA LYS A 154 11.36 -18.93 -15.48
C LYS A 154 10.98 -17.46 -15.47
N LYS A 155 9.78 -17.14 -16.00
CA LYS A 155 9.16 -15.84 -15.87
C LYS A 155 8.52 -15.69 -14.49
N VAL A 156 9.02 -14.80 -13.68
CA VAL A 156 8.52 -14.57 -12.31
C VAL A 156 8.08 -13.12 -12.18
N ALA A 157 6.81 -12.89 -11.87
CA ALA A 157 6.26 -11.56 -11.67
C ALA A 157 6.23 -11.17 -10.19
N ALA A 158 6.54 -9.89 -9.92
CA ALA A 158 6.35 -9.24 -8.63
C ALA A 158 6.27 -7.72 -8.83
N GLU A 159 5.75 -6.99 -7.85
CA GLU A 159 5.81 -5.52 -7.84
C GLU A 159 7.22 -5.09 -7.45
N GLU A 160 7.95 -4.51 -8.41
CA GLU A 160 9.36 -4.17 -8.25
C GLU A 160 9.57 -3.12 -7.14
N GLY A 161 10.51 -3.38 -6.25
CA GLY A 161 10.90 -2.46 -5.18
C GLY A 161 9.99 -2.49 -3.96
N THR A 162 9.03 -3.42 -3.89
CA THR A 162 8.12 -3.61 -2.75
C THR A 162 8.33 -4.95 -2.05
N VAL A 163 7.50 -5.22 -1.04
CA VAL A 163 7.50 -6.46 -0.26
C VAL A 163 7.42 -7.73 -1.11
N ASP A 164 6.67 -7.72 -2.22
CA ASP A 164 6.59 -8.87 -3.14
C ASP A 164 7.96 -9.21 -3.73
N HIS A 165 8.68 -8.19 -4.20
CA HIS A 165 10.05 -8.36 -4.71
C HIS A 165 11.01 -8.80 -3.60
N PHE A 166 10.88 -8.21 -2.41
CA PHE A 166 11.67 -8.56 -1.25
C PHE A 166 11.52 -10.04 -0.87
N LEU A 167 10.28 -10.56 -0.73
CA LEU A 167 10.03 -11.96 -0.43
C LEU A 167 10.62 -12.90 -1.49
N LEU A 168 10.45 -12.56 -2.78
CA LEU A 168 11.04 -13.32 -3.87
C LEU A 168 12.57 -13.41 -3.73
N LEU A 169 13.23 -12.28 -3.46
CA LEU A 169 14.68 -12.23 -3.30
C LEU A 169 15.18 -13.00 -2.08
N LEU A 170 14.40 -13.02 -0.98
CA LEU A 170 14.71 -13.86 0.19
C LEU A 170 14.78 -15.35 -0.19
N GLY A 171 13.74 -15.84 -0.89
CA GLY A 171 13.69 -17.24 -1.34
C GLY A 171 14.79 -17.59 -2.34
N LEU A 172 15.03 -16.72 -3.34
CA LEU A 172 16.12 -16.91 -4.30
C LEU A 172 17.48 -16.98 -3.61
N ARG A 173 17.79 -16.04 -2.71
CA ARG A 173 19.05 -16.01 -1.96
C ARG A 173 19.24 -17.27 -1.11
N GLN A 174 18.20 -17.76 -0.43
CA GLN A 174 18.26 -18.99 0.35
C GLN A 174 18.62 -20.22 -0.51
N ALA A 175 18.18 -20.24 -1.77
CA ALA A 175 18.48 -21.28 -2.75
C ALA A 175 19.82 -21.04 -3.51
N GLY A 176 20.58 -20.02 -3.17
CA GLY A 176 21.83 -19.66 -3.87
C GLY A 176 21.61 -19.06 -5.26
N LEU A 177 20.40 -18.55 -5.53
CA LEU A 177 20.02 -17.85 -6.75
C LEU A 177 19.92 -16.34 -6.53
N SER A 178 19.84 -15.62 -7.64
CA SER A 178 19.64 -14.18 -7.71
C SER A 178 18.57 -13.81 -8.73
N VAL A 179 18.18 -12.53 -8.79
CA VAL A 179 17.22 -12.05 -9.79
C VAL A 179 17.72 -12.25 -11.23
N GLN A 180 19.03 -12.33 -11.45
CA GLN A 180 19.65 -12.58 -12.76
C GLN A 180 19.46 -14.02 -13.24
N ASP A 181 19.13 -14.94 -12.35
CA ASP A 181 18.87 -16.35 -12.71
C ASP A 181 17.44 -16.58 -13.22
N ILE A 182 16.54 -15.59 -13.08
CA ILE A 182 15.15 -15.66 -13.51
C ILE A 182 14.86 -14.63 -14.61
N GLN A 183 13.71 -14.75 -15.28
CA GLN A 183 13.15 -13.69 -16.12
C GLN A 183 12.18 -12.87 -15.28
N PHE A 184 12.71 -11.86 -14.56
CA PHE A 184 11.89 -11.00 -13.73
C PHE A 184 10.94 -10.14 -14.56
N VAL A 185 9.66 -10.10 -14.18
CA VAL A 185 8.60 -9.36 -14.85
C VAL A 185 7.99 -8.37 -13.84
N PRO A 186 8.37 -7.08 -13.89
CA PRO A 186 7.85 -6.08 -12.96
C PRO A 186 6.38 -5.77 -13.31
N LEU A 187 5.48 -6.11 -12.38
CA LEU A 187 4.05 -5.84 -12.48
C LEU A 187 3.52 -5.47 -11.10
N GLU A 188 2.60 -4.51 -11.05
CA GLU A 188 1.82 -4.20 -9.85
C GLU A 188 1.10 -5.47 -9.38
N THR A 189 0.99 -5.67 -8.04
CA THR A 189 0.61 -6.94 -7.41
C THR A 189 -0.68 -7.56 -7.99
N GLY A 190 -1.75 -6.77 -8.16
CA GLY A 190 -3.00 -7.27 -8.75
C GLY A 190 -2.86 -7.69 -10.21
N LYS A 191 -2.06 -6.96 -10.98
CA LYS A 191 -1.74 -7.29 -12.38
C LYS A 191 -0.83 -8.52 -12.48
N ALA A 192 0.11 -8.67 -11.55
CA ALA A 192 0.96 -9.85 -11.44
C ALA A 192 0.14 -11.12 -11.18
N ALA A 193 -0.81 -11.07 -10.24
CA ALA A 193 -1.75 -12.15 -9.97
C ALA A 193 -2.58 -12.50 -11.22
N ALA A 194 -3.11 -11.50 -11.91
CA ALA A 194 -3.89 -11.70 -13.15
C ALA A 194 -3.04 -12.31 -14.28
N ALA A 195 -1.80 -11.84 -14.47
CA ALA A 195 -0.86 -12.38 -15.45
C ALA A 195 -0.51 -13.85 -15.16
N PHE A 196 -0.36 -14.20 -13.89
CA PHE A 196 -0.12 -15.58 -13.46
C PHE A 196 -1.33 -16.49 -13.74
N VAL A 197 -2.55 -16.04 -13.39
CA VAL A 197 -3.79 -16.78 -13.71
C VAL A 197 -3.95 -16.98 -15.22
N GLY A 198 -3.61 -15.94 -16.01
CA GLY A 198 -3.64 -15.99 -17.47
C GLY A 198 -2.51 -16.81 -18.12
N GLY A 199 -1.60 -17.41 -17.34
CA GLY A 199 -0.49 -18.23 -17.84
C GLY A 199 0.62 -17.44 -18.55
N GLN A 200 0.69 -16.12 -18.35
CA GLN A 200 1.70 -15.26 -18.99
C GLN A 200 3.06 -15.33 -18.27
N VAL A 201 3.04 -15.73 -17.00
CA VAL A 201 4.23 -15.96 -16.16
C VAL A 201 4.14 -17.32 -15.47
N ASP A 202 5.29 -17.89 -15.11
CA ASP A 202 5.43 -19.22 -14.51
C ASP A 202 5.26 -19.20 -12.98
N ALA A 203 5.61 -18.08 -12.36
CA ALA A 203 5.51 -17.84 -10.93
C ALA A 203 5.14 -16.38 -10.65
N VAL A 204 4.61 -16.14 -9.43
CA VAL A 204 4.25 -14.82 -8.97
C VAL A 204 4.52 -14.69 -7.47
N ALA A 205 5.08 -13.54 -7.05
CA ALA A 205 5.11 -13.12 -5.67
C ALA A 205 3.98 -12.11 -5.45
N VAL A 206 3.10 -12.39 -4.49
CA VAL A 206 1.91 -11.58 -4.18
C VAL A 206 1.52 -11.74 -2.72
N PHE A 207 0.84 -10.74 -2.19
CA PHE A 207 0.23 -10.77 -0.87
C PHE A 207 -1.31 -10.94 -0.93
N ALA A 208 -1.92 -11.28 0.20
CA ALA A 208 -3.38 -11.37 0.31
C ALA A 208 -4.05 -9.97 0.16
N PRO A 209 -5.19 -9.86 -0.58
CA PRO A 209 -6.03 -10.96 -1.08
C PRO A 209 -5.61 -11.52 -2.46
N PHE A 210 -4.58 -10.99 -3.10
CA PHE A 210 -4.16 -11.43 -4.44
C PHE A 210 -3.63 -12.86 -4.48
N THR A 211 -3.18 -13.41 -3.34
CA THR A 211 -2.85 -14.83 -3.19
C THR A 211 -4.05 -15.73 -3.49
N THR A 212 -5.24 -15.38 -3.00
CA THR A 212 -6.49 -16.09 -3.32
C THR A 212 -6.80 -16.04 -4.81
N GLN A 213 -6.55 -14.90 -5.46
CA GLN A 213 -6.72 -14.77 -6.90
C GLN A 213 -5.72 -15.67 -7.66
N ALA A 214 -4.45 -15.61 -7.33
CA ALA A 214 -3.40 -16.39 -7.98
C ALA A 214 -3.63 -17.90 -7.87
N LEU A 215 -4.08 -18.37 -6.70
CA LEU A 215 -4.39 -19.78 -6.46
C LEU A 215 -5.62 -20.33 -7.25
N LYS A 216 -6.37 -19.45 -7.94
CA LYS A 216 -7.42 -19.88 -8.90
C LYS A 216 -6.83 -20.50 -10.18
N ARG A 217 -5.55 -20.34 -10.47
CA ARG A 217 -4.90 -21.04 -11.58
C ARG A 217 -4.85 -22.54 -11.28
N SER A 218 -5.34 -23.36 -12.22
CA SER A 218 -5.35 -24.82 -12.06
C SER A 218 -3.93 -25.34 -11.83
N ASN A 219 -3.79 -26.29 -10.87
CA ASN A 219 -2.54 -26.94 -10.48
C ASN A 219 -1.45 -25.97 -9.99
N SER A 220 -1.82 -24.74 -9.62
CA SER A 220 -0.90 -23.84 -8.94
C SER A 220 -0.75 -24.22 -7.46
N LYS A 221 0.36 -23.83 -6.87
CA LYS A 221 0.62 -24.04 -5.45
C LYS A 221 1.54 -22.97 -4.87
N GLU A 222 1.46 -22.77 -3.57
CA GLU A 222 2.47 -22.06 -2.82
C GLU A 222 3.81 -22.80 -2.94
N LEU A 223 4.87 -22.08 -3.27
CA LEU A 223 6.24 -22.57 -3.26
C LEU A 223 6.92 -22.29 -1.91
N PHE A 224 6.76 -21.07 -1.42
CA PHE A 224 7.15 -20.61 -0.09
C PHE A 224 6.37 -19.34 0.26
N SER A 225 6.46 -18.90 1.50
CA SER A 225 5.75 -17.72 1.99
C SER A 225 6.51 -17.02 3.12
N SER A 226 5.96 -15.92 3.63
CA SER A 226 6.50 -15.18 4.77
C SER A 226 6.67 -16.02 6.04
N LYS A 227 5.90 -17.12 6.22
CA LYS A 227 6.08 -18.05 7.36
C LYS A 227 7.45 -18.72 7.38
N ASP A 228 8.12 -18.84 6.21
CA ASP A 228 9.47 -19.41 6.09
C ASP A 228 10.57 -18.41 6.51
N PHE A 229 10.20 -17.15 6.72
CA PHE A 229 11.05 -16.03 7.11
C PHE A 229 10.46 -15.25 8.29
N PRO A 230 10.34 -15.85 9.49
CA PRO A 230 9.67 -15.23 10.63
C PRO A 230 10.24 -13.85 10.99
N GLY A 231 9.35 -12.85 11.11
CA GLY A 231 9.70 -11.48 11.45
C GLY A 231 10.29 -10.64 10.30
N ALA A 232 10.44 -11.21 9.10
CA ALA A 232 11.00 -10.49 7.96
C ALA A 232 10.04 -9.46 7.35
N ILE A 233 8.72 -9.65 7.49
CA ILE A 233 7.70 -8.77 6.94
C ILE A 233 6.79 -8.31 8.07
N SER A 234 7.12 -7.15 8.64
CA SER A 234 6.30 -6.45 9.63
C SER A 234 5.73 -5.16 9.03
N ASP A 235 4.54 -4.81 9.45
CA ASP A 235 3.71 -3.75 8.92
C ASP A 235 3.46 -2.67 9.96
N HIS A 236 3.50 -1.41 9.54
CA HIS A 236 3.60 -0.28 10.43
C HIS A 236 2.70 0.87 10.02
N LEU A 237 2.21 1.60 11.01
CA LEU A 237 1.71 2.96 10.81
C LEU A 237 2.91 3.91 10.75
N VAL A 238 3.08 4.52 9.59
CA VAL A 238 4.21 5.40 9.26
C VAL A 238 3.69 6.81 8.99
N PHE A 239 4.33 7.80 9.58
CA PHE A 239 4.04 9.21 9.37
C PHE A 239 5.21 9.94 8.71
N THR A 240 4.91 11.06 8.04
CA THR A 240 5.96 12.05 7.78
C THR A 240 6.41 12.68 9.11
N ARG A 241 7.74 12.86 9.30
CA ARG A 241 8.27 13.51 10.51
C ARG A 241 7.70 14.92 10.71
N LYS A 242 7.46 15.62 9.60
CA LYS A 242 6.83 16.94 9.62
C LYS A 242 5.49 16.90 10.35
N PHE A 243 4.60 15.96 9.98
CA PHE A 243 3.27 15.86 10.58
C PHE A 243 3.35 15.54 12.09
N ILE A 244 4.26 14.65 12.48
CA ILE A 244 4.48 14.34 13.91
C ILE A 244 4.89 15.58 14.70
N GLY A 245 5.75 16.43 14.13
CA GLY A 245 6.19 17.66 14.76
C GLY A 245 5.09 18.72 14.89
N GLU A 246 4.22 18.80 13.90
CA GLU A 246 3.15 19.81 13.85
C GLU A 246 1.87 19.37 14.61
N HIS A 247 1.59 18.05 14.66
CA HIS A 247 0.31 17.51 15.15
C HIS A 247 0.47 16.23 15.99
N PRO A 248 1.31 16.22 17.04
CA PRO A 248 1.55 15.02 17.86
C PRO A 248 0.27 14.49 18.55
N ASP A 249 -0.66 15.38 18.88
CA ASP A 249 -1.97 15.05 19.43
C ASP A 249 -2.81 14.20 18.49
N ARG A 250 -2.77 14.49 17.19
CA ARG A 250 -3.50 13.71 16.17
C ARG A 250 -2.86 12.37 15.91
N VAL A 251 -1.53 12.29 15.96
CA VAL A 251 -0.81 11.01 15.89
C VAL A 251 -1.23 10.12 17.05
N GLN A 252 -1.26 10.67 18.28
CA GLN A 252 -1.73 9.94 19.45
C GLN A 252 -3.17 9.46 19.31
N ALA A 253 -4.08 10.33 18.88
CA ALA A 253 -5.49 9.99 18.69
C ALA A 253 -5.68 8.92 17.61
N LEU A 254 -4.83 8.88 16.55
CA LEU A 254 -4.86 7.83 15.55
C LEU A 254 -4.35 6.49 16.11
N VAL A 255 -3.29 6.49 16.92
CA VAL A 255 -2.81 5.30 17.62
C VAL A 255 -3.89 4.76 18.59
N ASN A 256 -4.58 5.65 19.31
CA ASN A 256 -5.71 5.26 20.17
C ASN A 256 -6.84 4.62 19.36
N SER A 257 -7.14 5.20 18.20
CA SER A 257 -8.17 4.67 17.28
C SER A 257 -7.83 3.27 16.79
N TRP A 258 -6.54 2.98 16.55
CA TRP A 258 -6.10 1.63 16.19
C TRP A 258 -6.47 0.61 17.27
N PHE A 259 -6.01 0.82 18.49
CA PHE A 259 -6.28 -0.12 19.58
C PHE A 259 -7.77 -0.20 19.94
N ALA A 260 -8.50 0.93 19.89
CA ALA A 260 -9.96 0.91 20.06
C ALA A 260 -10.65 0.07 18.96
N THR A 261 -10.10 0.07 17.74
CA THR A 261 -10.60 -0.78 16.63
C THR A 261 -10.37 -2.26 16.94
N LEU A 262 -9.19 -2.62 17.47
CA LEU A 262 -8.91 -4.01 17.84
C LEU A 262 -9.84 -4.49 18.96
N GLU A 263 -10.16 -3.65 19.94
CA GLU A 263 -11.14 -3.97 20.98
C GLU A 263 -12.57 -4.12 20.43
N TYR A 264 -12.96 -3.25 19.47
CA TYR A 264 -14.22 -3.41 18.77
C TYR A 264 -14.29 -4.76 18.03
N MET A 265 -13.24 -5.15 17.30
CA MET A 265 -13.15 -6.42 16.57
C MET A 265 -13.31 -7.63 17.49
N LYS A 266 -12.68 -7.62 18.68
CA LYS A 266 -12.84 -8.68 19.69
C LYS A 266 -14.29 -8.86 20.12
N SER A 267 -15.00 -7.75 20.29
CA SER A 267 -16.37 -7.72 20.80
C SER A 267 -17.44 -7.94 19.71
N ASN A 268 -17.09 -7.71 18.42
CA ASN A 268 -18.01 -7.69 17.29
C ASN A 268 -17.48 -8.50 16.12
N LYS A 269 -17.02 -9.74 16.35
CA LYS A 269 -16.30 -10.57 15.36
C LYS A 269 -17.00 -10.70 14.03
N GLU A 270 -18.28 -11.13 14.02
CA GLU A 270 -18.99 -11.39 12.77
C GLU A 270 -19.17 -10.10 11.95
N LYS A 271 -19.50 -8.98 12.62
CA LYS A 271 -19.60 -7.68 11.93
C LYS A 271 -18.26 -7.20 11.41
N SER A 272 -17.19 -7.46 12.12
CA SER A 272 -15.82 -7.16 11.66
C SER A 272 -15.46 -7.96 10.43
N TYR A 273 -15.72 -9.26 10.41
CA TYR A 273 -15.48 -10.10 9.22
C TYR A 273 -16.26 -9.63 7.98
N GLU A 274 -17.52 -9.21 8.16
CA GLU A 274 -18.31 -8.65 7.03
C GLU A 274 -17.61 -7.41 6.43
N ILE A 275 -17.17 -6.47 7.27
CA ILE A 275 -16.49 -5.24 6.84
C ILE A 275 -15.17 -5.57 6.15
N LEU A 276 -14.36 -6.41 6.78
CA LEU A 276 -13.02 -6.77 6.31
C LEU A 276 -13.07 -7.55 4.98
N ALA A 277 -13.96 -8.55 4.89
CA ALA A 277 -14.18 -9.34 3.68
C ALA A 277 -14.70 -8.47 2.52
N ASN A 278 -15.65 -7.56 2.81
CA ASN A 278 -16.15 -6.61 1.83
C ASN A 278 -15.02 -5.68 1.33
N ARG A 279 -14.16 -5.19 2.23
CA ARG A 279 -12.99 -4.36 1.85
C ARG A 279 -11.99 -5.15 1.01
N ALA A 280 -11.76 -6.42 1.34
CA ALA A 280 -10.87 -7.32 0.61
C ALA A 280 -11.43 -7.77 -0.75
N GLY A 281 -12.75 -7.65 -0.97
CA GLY A 281 -13.42 -8.16 -2.18
C GLY A 281 -13.49 -9.68 -2.24
N VAL A 282 -13.57 -10.35 -1.08
CA VAL A 282 -13.65 -11.81 -0.93
C VAL A 282 -14.85 -12.21 -0.06
N SER A 283 -15.16 -13.50 0.02
CA SER A 283 -16.14 -14.01 0.98
C SER A 283 -15.63 -13.92 2.42
N VAL A 284 -16.54 -13.98 3.40
CA VAL A 284 -16.18 -14.01 4.82
C VAL A 284 -15.34 -15.24 5.14
N GLU A 285 -15.66 -16.37 4.53
CA GLU A 285 -14.92 -17.62 4.69
C GLU A 285 -13.49 -17.50 4.16
N GLU A 286 -13.30 -16.91 2.97
CA GLU A 286 -11.96 -16.64 2.43
C GLU A 286 -11.19 -15.65 3.30
N TYR A 287 -11.86 -14.63 3.86
CA TYR A 287 -11.19 -13.67 4.72
C TYR A 287 -10.69 -14.30 6.05
N LYS A 288 -11.49 -15.21 6.64
CA LYS A 288 -11.10 -15.92 7.86
C LYS A 288 -9.80 -16.71 7.71
N GLU A 289 -9.48 -17.20 6.50
CA GLU A 289 -8.21 -17.88 6.23
C GLU A 289 -7.00 -16.95 6.34
N TYR A 290 -7.19 -15.64 6.16
CA TYR A 290 -6.09 -14.66 6.29
C TYR A 290 -5.62 -14.46 7.73
N GLU A 291 -6.46 -14.76 8.74
CA GLU A 291 -6.05 -14.69 10.15
C GLU A 291 -4.89 -15.64 10.47
N ASN A 292 -4.82 -16.79 9.76
CA ASN A 292 -3.75 -17.76 9.95
C ASN A 292 -2.38 -17.25 9.44
N GLY A 293 -2.39 -16.25 8.59
CA GLY A 293 -1.20 -15.72 7.96
C GLY A 293 -0.92 -14.24 8.26
N THR A 294 -1.66 -13.64 9.23
CA THR A 294 -1.47 -12.24 9.65
C THR A 294 -1.59 -12.15 11.17
N GLN A 295 -0.50 -11.82 11.83
CA GLN A 295 -0.47 -11.62 13.29
C GLN A 295 -0.66 -10.14 13.61
N ILE A 296 -1.87 -9.71 13.96
CA ILE A 296 -2.16 -8.35 14.45
C ILE A 296 -1.50 -8.17 15.82
N PHE A 297 -0.74 -7.09 16.01
CA PHE A 297 -0.01 -6.84 17.25
C PHE A 297 -0.88 -6.19 18.31
N THR A 298 -0.87 -6.78 19.51
CA THR A 298 -1.40 -6.18 20.74
C THR A 298 -0.52 -5.01 21.20
N ILE A 299 -0.98 -4.26 22.22
CA ILE A 299 -0.16 -3.19 22.81
C ILE A 299 1.11 -3.75 23.48
N GLU A 300 1.03 -4.90 24.12
CA GLU A 300 2.17 -5.57 24.76
C GLU A 300 3.22 -5.99 23.74
N GLU A 301 2.79 -6.56 22.59
CA GLU A 301 3.67 -6.92 21.48
C GLU A 301 4.30 -5.68 20.84
N ASN A 302 3.53 -4.59 20.68
CA ASN A 302 4.06 -3.31 20.23
C ASN A 302 5.16 -2.79 21.17
N LEU A 303 4.87 -2.69 22.48
CA LEU A 303 5.86 -2.24 23.47
C LEU A 303 7.14 -3.08 23.42
N LYS A 304 7.01 -4.40 23.24
CA LYS A 304 8.15 -5.31 23.12
C LYS A 304 8.93 -5.06 21.83
N ALA A 305 8.27 -4.90 20.70
CA ALA A 305 8.92 -4.71 19.38
C ALA A 305 9.78 -3.44 19.33
N PHE A 306 9.40 -2.37 20.01
CA PHE A 306 10.18 -1.14 20.10
C PHE A 306 11.36 -1.21 21.08
N GLN A 307 11.49 -2.28 21.89
CA GLN A 307 12.67 -2.43 22.75
C GLN A 307 13.90 -2.86 21.97
N PRO A 308 15.10 -2.43 22.38
CA PRO A 308 16.34 -2.99 21.83
C PRO A 308 16.39 -4.51 22.01
N GLY A 309 16.84 -5.21 20.96
CA GLY A 309 16.95 -6.66 20.94
C GLY A 309 18.01 -7.14 19.95
N ASN A 310 18.17 -8.45 19.84
CA ASN A 310 19.18 -9.09 19.00
C ASN A 310 18.58 -10.12 18.02
N ASP A 311 17.29 -10.05 17.78
CA ASP A 311 16.56 -10.88 16.81
C ASP A 311 15.46 -10.06 16.09
N MET A 312 14.79 -10.69 15.14
CA MET A 312 13.79 -10.05 14.28
C MET A 312 12.51 -9.60 15.01
N THR A 313 12.37 -9.89 16.30
CA THR A 313 11.25 -9.37 17.12
C THR A 313 11.50 -7.93 17.60
N SER A 314 12.74 -7.43 17.51
CA SER A 314 13.10 -6.03 17.76
C SER A 314 13.14 -5.25 16.46
N LEU A 315 12.38 -4.16 16.38
CA LEU A 315 12.32 -3.29 15.19
C LEU A 315 13.69 -2.72 14.81
N GLN A 316 14.51 -2.35 15.81
CA GLN A 316 15.85 -1.81 15.56
C GLN A 316 16.77 -2.84 14.93
N PHE A 317 16.73 -4.09 15.43
CA PHE A 317 17.49 -5.18 14.86
C PHE A 317 16.96 -5.54 13.46
N ALA A 318 15.66 -5.69 13.30
CA ALA A 318 15.02 -6.00 12.02
C ALA A 318 15.33 -4.93 10.95
N ALA A 319 15.25 -3.63 11.30
CA ALA A 319 15.59 -2.55 10.38
C ALA A 319 17.08 -2.56 9.98
N ALA A 320 17.99 -2.88 10.91
CA ALA A 320 19.42 -2.98 10.62
C ALA A 320 19.70 -4.13 9.64
N GLU A 321 19.11 -5.31 9.85
CA GLU A 321 19.25 -6.45 8.93
C GLU A 321 18.59 -6.17 7.57
N MET A 322 17.39 -5.55 7.57
CA MET A 322 16.70 -5.12 6.36
C MET A 322 17.57 -4.15 5.54
N THR A 323 18.14 -3.15 6.19
CA THR A 323 19.04 -2.18 5.54
C THR A 323 20.20 -2.86 4.82
N LYS A 324 20.86 -3.82 5.47
CA LYS A 324 21.96 -4.61 4.85
C LYS A 324 21.44 -5.38 3.64
N PHE A 325 20.32 -6.10 3.82
CA PHE A 325 19.75 -6.91 2.77
C PHE A 325 19.37 -6.07 1.53
N LEU A 326 18.68 -4.95 1.71
CA LEU A 326 18.25 -4.08 0.60
C LEU A 326 19.44 -3.52 -0.20
N VAL A 327 20.55 -3.21 0.47
CA VAL A 327 21.78 -2.78 -0.21
C VAL A 327 22.44 -3.94 -0.95
N ASP A 328 22.53 -5.11 -0.33
CA ASP A 328 23.13 -6.32 -0.93
C ASP A 328 22.42 -6.75 -2.23
N VAL A 329 21.10 -6.59 -2.28
CA VAL A 329 20.29 -6.95 -3.45
C VAL A 329 20.04 -5.79 -4.41
N ASN A 330 20.66 -4.62 -4.18
CA ASN A 330 20.56 -3.38 -4.97
C ASN A 330 19.14 -2.77 -5.01
N LEU A 331 18.28 -3.03 -4.03
CA LEU A 331 17.01 -2.32 -3.83
C LEU A 331 17.21 -0.96 -3.17
N ALA A 332 18.20 -0.82 -2.29
CA ALA A 332 18.65 0.46 -1.74
C ALA A 332 20.06 0.78 -2.22
N LYS A 333 20.33 2.06 -2.55
CA LYS A 333 21.64 2.50 -3.05
C LYS A 333 22.65 2.68 -1.93
N THR A 334 22.19 3.07 -0.75
CA THR A 334 23.00 3.36 0.44
C THR A 334 22.30 2.86 1.69
N GLN A 335 23.05 2.63 2.73
CA GLN A 335 22.47 2.36 4.06
C GLN A 335 21.90 3.67 4.62
N PRO A 336 20.58 3.77 4.85
CA PRO A 336 20.01 4.95 5.49
C PRO A 336 20.35 5.00 6.98
N ASP A 337 20.32 6.20 7.55
CA ASP A 337 20.32 6.35 9.00
C ASP A 337 18.94 5.99 9.58
N ILE A 338 18.89 4.88 10.31
CA ILE A 338 17.68 4.38 10.96
C ILE A 338 17.58 4.79 12.43
N SER A 339 18.51 5.58 12.97
CA SER A 339 18.57 5.95 14.39
C SER A 339 17.33 6.74 14.87
N THR A 340 16.66 7.43 13.96
CA THR A 340 15.46 8.23 14.23
C THR A 340 14.20 7.68 13.56
N LEU A 341 14.25 6.43 13.08
CA LEU A 341 13.13 5.80 12.35
C LEU A 341 11.93 5.51 13.27
N PHE A 342 12.16 5.27 14.55
CA PHE A 342 11.15 4.78 15.48
C PHE A 342 10.80 5.81 16.54
N ASP A 343 9.51 5.99 16.83
CA ASP A 343 9.00 6.86 17.88
C ASP A 343 7.97 6.12 18.75
N ASP A 344 8.42 5.57 19.86
CA ASP A 344 7.63 4.72 20.76
C ASP A 344 6.78 5.50 21.79
N ARG A 345 6.87 6.84 21.81
CA ARG A 345 6.16 7.66 22.81
C ARG A 345 4.65 7.52 22.73
N PHE A 346 4.10 7.28 21.52
CA PHE A 346 2.65 7.19 21.33
C PHE A 346 2.07 5.86 21.84
N ILE A 347 2.76 4.73 21.61
CA ILE A 347 2.35 3.44 22.17
C ILE A 347 2.54 3.41 23.70
N LYS A 348 3.58 4.04 24.21
CA LYS A 348 3.81 4.18 25.66
C LYS A 348 2.71 5.02 26.33
N ALA A 349 2.35 6.16 25.73
CA ALA A 349 1.28 7.00 26.24
C ALA A 349 -0.07 6.27 26.26
N TYR A 350 -0.37 5.49 25.21
CA TYR A 350 -1.57 4.64 25.18
C TYR A 350 -1.55 3.60 26.30
N ALA A 351 -0.45 2.87 26.48
CA ALA A 351 -0.30 1.84 27.52
C ALA A 351 -0.40 2.40 28.95
N GLU A 352 0.05 3.63 29.15
CA GLU A 352 -0.03 4.33 30.44
C GLU A 352 -1.40 4.98 30.71
N GLY A 353 -2.35 4.92 29.76
CA GLY A 353 -3.65 5.56 29.88
C GLY A 353 -3.59 7.09 29.86
N LYS A 354 -2.54 7.69 29.31
CA LYS A 354 -2.33 9.14 29.19
C LYS A 354 -2.77 9.69 27.83
N SER A 355 -3.59 8.94 27.13
CA SER A 355 -4.04 9.23 25.77
C SER A 355 -5.31 10.09 25.72
#